data_258a36cf81f9d4593fa584fe23438266
#
_entry.id   258a36cf81f9d4593fa584fe23438266
#
_cell.length_a   1.000
_cell.length_b   1.000
_cell.length_c   1.000
_cell.angle_alpha   90.00
_cell.angle_beta   90.00
_cell.angle_gamma   90.00
#
_symmetry.space_group_name_H-M   'P 1'
#
loop_
_entity.id
_entity.type
_entity.pdbx_description
1 polymer ?
#
loop_
_entity_poly.entity_id
_entity_poly.type
_entity_poly.pdbx_seq_one_letter_code
_entity_poly.pdbx_strand_id
1 'polypeptide(L)'
;VQNNNLSSAHLNFITDKLNKKLKNEKWIKRKGLQFHWHNRDYNSFDDFLSKLKSSKRKAIRKERRTIMNNNLVIQKVTGNELNNEIWDSFYNFYLNTIDKKWGGAYLTKNFFYLINKTMKNKILLIIAKQNNKIVAGALNFIGSNTLYGRNWGSIVDIPFLHFELCYYQAIEYAIDNNIKTVEAGAQGHHKIQRGYI
;
A
#
# COMPACT_ATOMS: atom_id res chain seq x y z
N VAL A 1 15.50 -24.34 -13.10
CA VAL A 1 16.30 -24.00 -11.92
C VAL A 1 17.70 -24.54 -12.14
N GLN A 2 17.91 -25.85 -12.25
CA GLN A 2 19.23 -26.46 -12.40
C GLN A 2 19.99 -25.97 -13.66
N ASN A 3 19.32 -25.91 -14.81
CA ASN A 3 19.92 -25.47 -16.08
C ASN A 3 20.37 -23.99 -16.09
N ASN A 4 19.94 -23.18 -15.14
CA ASN A 4 20.26 -21.75 -15.04
C ASN A 4 20.99 -21.40 -13.75
N ASN A 5 21.52 -22.37 -13.00
CA ASN A 5 22.21 -22.18 -11.72
C ASN A 5 21.41 -21.35 -10.70
N LEU A 6 20.09 -21.50 -10.67
CA LEU A 6 19.22 -20.82 -9.73
C LEU A 6 18.96 -21.69 -8.51
N SER A 7 18.91 -21.09 -7.33
CA SER A 7 18.62 -21.79 -6.06
C SER A 7 17.16 -22.23 -5.96
N SER A 8 16.24 -21.45 -6.52
CA SER A 8 14.80 -21.73 -6.47
C SER A 8 14.03 -20.96 -7.54
N ALA A 9 12.80 -21.38 -7.81
CA ALA A 9 11.82 -20.65 -8.60
C ALA A 9 10.51 -20.54 -7.81
N HIS A 10 9.88 -19.38 -7.86
CA HIS A 10 8.64 -19.11 -7.14
C HIS A 10 7.57 -18.57 -8.10
N LEU A 11 6.37 -19.14 -8.00
CA LEU A 11 5.17 -18.65 -8.68
C LEU A 11 4.22 -18.10 -7.62
N ASN A 12 4.04 -16.78 -7.61
CA ASN A 12 3.18 -16.11 -6.64
C ASN A 12 1.83 -15.78 -7.28
N PHE A 13 0.76 -15.78 -6.45
CA PHE A 13 -0.60 -15.36 -6.86
C PHE A 13 -1.14 -16.13 -8.07
N ILE A 14 -0.87 -17.44 -8.12
CA ILE A 14 -1.32 -18.30 -9.20
C ILE A 14 -2.84 -18.45 -9.19
N THR A 15 -3.43 -18.48 -10.39
CA THR A 15 -4.86 -18.77 -10.55
C THR A 15 -5.17 -20.25 -10.30
N ASP A 16 -6.43 -20.57 -9.99
CA ASP A 16 -6.87 -21.96 -9.83
C ASP A 16 -6.62 -22.80 -11.08
N LYS A 17 -6.75 -22.23 -12.26
CA LYS A 17 -6.43 -22.87 -13.54
C LYS A 17 -4.97 -23.29 -13.61
N LEU A 18 -4.05 -22.39 -13.24
CA LEU A 18 -2.62 -22.67 -13.22
C LEU A 18 -2.27 -23.66 -12.11
N ASN A 19 -2.85 -23.51 -10.91
CA ASN A 19 -2.66 -24.44 -9.80
C ASN A 19 -3.06 -25.89 -10.17
N LYS A 20 -4.16 -26.06 -10.93
CA LYS A 20 -4.57 -27.39 -11.43
C LYS A 20 -3.55 -27.99 -12.41
N LYS A 21 -2.99 -27.15 -13.32
CA LYS A 21 -1.95 -27.61 -14.26
C LYS A 21 -0.66 -28.02 -13.58
N LEU A 22 -0.27 -27.33 -12.49
CA LEU A 22 0.96 -27.60 -11.74
C LEU A 22 0.84 -28.76 -10.75
N LYS A 23 -0.35 -29.34 -10.57
CA LYS A 23 -0.62 -30.35 -9.53
C LYS A 23 0.25 -31.61 -9.65
N ASN A 24 0.63 -31.98 -10.88
CA ASN A 24 1.43 -33.18 -11.17
C ASN A 24 2.93 -32.88 -11.31
N GLU A 25 3.34 -31.63 -11.10
CA GLU A 25 4.73 -31.18 -11.17
C GLU A 25 5.36 -31.17 -9.77
N LYS A 26 6.67 -31.18 -9.71
CA LYS A 26 7.44 -31.13 -8.45
C LYS A 26 7.37 -29.76 -7.75
N TRP A 27 6.22 -29.07 -7.77
CA TRP A 27 6.02 -27.79 -7.11
C TRP A 27 5.50 -27.95 -5.70
N ILE A 28 6.09 -27.21 -4.76
CA ILE A 28 5.61 -27.18 -3.37
C ILE A 28 4.57 -26.07 -3.23
N LYS A 29 3.34 -26.43 -2.92
CA LYS A 29 2.27 -25.46 -2.71
C LYS A 29 2.38 -24.84 -1.32
N ARG A 30 2.45 -23.51 -1.27
CA ARG A 30 2.31 -22.72 -0.04
C ARG A 30 1.02 -21.93 -0.07
N LYS A 31 0.32 -21.86 1.07
CA LYS A 31 -0.83 -21.00 1.27
C LYS A 31 -0.41 -19.81 2.12
N GLY A 32 -0.83 -18.61 1.73
CA GLY A 32 -0.67 -17.39 2.49
C GLY A 32 -2.01 -16.67 2.61
N LEU A 33 -2.08 -15.70 3.54
CA LEU A 33 -3.22 -14.80 3.69
C LEU A 33 -2.83 -13.45 3.10
N GLN A 34 -3.79 -12.80 2.43
CA GLN A 34 -3.72 -11.39 2.06
C GLN A 34 -4.94 -10.67 2.59
N PHE A 35 -4.77 -9.42 2.96
CA PHE A 35 -5.85 -8.59 3.47
C PHE A 35 -6.34 -7.67 2.36
N HIS A 36 -7.65 -7.79 2.03
CA HIS A 36 -8.30 -6.97 1.05
C HIS A 36 -9.43 -6.16 1.71
N TRP A 37 -9.55 -4.91 1.32
CA TRP A 37 -10.74 -4.12 1.59
C TRP A 37 -11.60 -4.11 0.31
N HIS A 38 -12.90 -4.31 0.45
CA HIS A 38 -13.84 -4.30 -0.66
C HIS A 38 -14.77 -3.10 -0.57
N ASN A 39 -14.82 -2.33 -1.65
CA ASN A 39 -15.84 -1.31 -1.82
C ASN A 39 -17.20 -1.98 -2.06
N ARG A 40 -18.13 -1.70 -1.16
CA ARG A 40 -19.52 -2.17 -1.25
C ARG A 40 -20.42 -1.02 -1.68
N ASP A 41 -19.97 -0.28 -2.68
CA ASP A 41 -20.62 0.90 -3.24
C ASP A 41 -20.86 2.00 -2.20
N TYR A 42 -19.86 2.23 -1.35
CA TYR A 42 -19.87 3.30 -0.37
C TYR A 42 -19.82 4.66 -1.06
N ASN A 43 -20.66 5.60 -0.58
CA ASN A 43 -20.71 6.97 -1.10
C ASN A 43 -19.62 7.87 -0.51
N SER A 44 -19.07 7.51 0.64
CA SER A 44 -18.02 8.25 1.34
C SER A 44 -17.27 7.37 2.34
N PHE A 45 -16.15 7.87 2.86
CA PHE A 45 -15.44 7.20 3.95
C PHE A 45 -16.30 7.12 5.22
N ASP A 46 -17.13 8.13 5.52
CA ASP A 46 -18.04 8.07 6.64
C ASP A 46 -19.16 7.04 6.45
N ASP A 47 -19.63 6.84 5.22
CA ASP A 47 -20.58 5.75 4.92
C ASP A 47 -19.92 4.40 5.17
N PHE A 48 -18.70 4.17 4.69
CA PHE A 48 -17.92 2.98 5.03
C PHE A 48 -17.80 2.80 6.56
N LEU A 49 -17.43 3.85 7.30
CA LEU A 49 -17.32 3.79 8.76
C LEU A 49 -18.66 3.42 9.42
N SER A 50 -19.79 3.85 8.87
CA SER A 50 -21.13 3.56 9.40
C SER A 50 -21.41 2.06 9.45
N LYS A 51 -20.84 1.27 8.53
CA LYS A 51 -21.01 -0.19 8.44
C LYS A 51 -20.11 -0.97 9.40
N LEU A 52 -19.15 -0.30 10.04
CA LEU A 52 -18.29 -0.94 11.04
C LEU A 52 -18.95 -0.96 12.44
N LYS A 53 -18.52 -1.92 13.27
CA LYS A 53 -18.87 -1.91 14.70
C LYS A 53 -18.46 -0.59 15.35
N SER A 54 -19.26 -0.11 16.30
CA SER A 54 -19.06 1.20 16.98
C SER A 54 -17.64 1.36 17.54
N SER A 55 -17.07 0.31 18.15
CA SER A 55 -15.72 0.34 18.69
C SER A 55 -14.66 0.58 17.63
N LYS A 56 -14.75 -0.12 16.48
CA LYS A 56 -13.82 0.07 15.34
C LYS A 56 -13.94 1.49 14.76
N ARG A 57 -15.17 1.96 14.54
CA ARG A 57 -15.43 3.31 14.04
C ARG A 57 -14.86 4.39 14.95
N LYS A 58 -15.06 4.26 16.28
CA LYS A 58 -14.49 5.19 17.28
C LYS A 58 -12.95 5.17 17.24
N ALA A 59 -12.34 4.00 17.16
CA ALA A 59 -10.88 3.86 17.07
C ALA A 59 -10.32 4.55 15.82
N ILE A 60 -10.88 4.29 14.63
CA ILE A 60 -10.46 4.92 13.37
C ILE A 60 -10.57 6.45 13.44
N ARG A 61 -11.71 6.97 13.93
CA ARG A 61 -11.89 8.42 14.11
C ARG A 61 -10.87 9.03 15.07
N LYS A 62 -10.52 8.33 16.15
CA LYS A 62 -9.49 8.77 17.10
C LYS A 62 -8.12 8.80 16.41
N GLU A 63 -7.75 7.75 15.68
CA GLU A 63 -6.48 7.66 14.95
C GLU A 63 -6.35 8.82 13.94
N ARG A 64 -7.36 9.06 13.12
CA ARG A 64 -7.36 10.16 12.14
C ARG A 64 -7.30 11.55 12.81
N ARG A 65 -8.00 11.74 13.93
CA ARG A 65 -7.91 12.99 14.70
C ARG A 65 -6.51 13.23 15.23
N THR A 66 -5.80 12.18 15.67
CA THR A 66 -4.40 12.31 16.10
C THR A 66 -3.52 12.82 14.96
N ILE A 67 -3.73 12.36 13.72
CA ILE A 67 -2.98 12.86 12.56
C ILE A 67 -3.29 14.33 12.28
N MET A 68 -4.55 14.74 12.31
CA MET A 68 -4.96 16.14 12.11
C MET A 68 -4.30 17.10 13.11
N ASN A 69 -4.14 16.65 14.37
CA ASN A 69 -3.54 17.45 15.43
C ASN A 69 -1.99 17.58 15.31
N ASN A 70 -1.35 16.86 14.39
CA ASN A 70 0.11 16.91 14.19
C ASN A 70 0.55 17.88 13.07
N ASN A 71 -0.33 18.78 12.63
CA ASN A 71 -0.03 19.74 11.56
C ASN A 71 0.51 19.09 10.28
N LEU A 72 -0.04 17.92 9.94
CA LEU A 72 0.29 17.20 8.73
C LEU A 72 -0.70 17.56 7.61
N VAL A 73 -0.15 17.83 6.44
CA VAL A 73 -0.92 17.95 5.19
C VAL A 73 -0.73 16.66 4.40
N ILE A 74 -1.84 15.96 4.17
CA ILE A 74 -1.84 14.72 3.37
C ILE A 74 -2.22 15.07 1.93
N GLN A 75 -1.44 14.56 0.97
CA GLN A 75 -1.67 14.77 -0.46
C GLN A 75 -1.67 13.43 -1.21
N LYS A 76 -2.61 13.27 -2.13
CA LYS A 76 -2.70 12.17 -3.08
C LYS A 76 -2.09 12.64 -4.40
N VAL A 77 -0.93 12.11 -4.78
CA VAL A 77 -0.14 12.56 -5.93
C VAL A 77 -0.13 11.48 -7.00
N THR A 78 -0.44 11.86 -8.24
CA THR A 78 -0.51 10.94 -9.39
C THR A 78 -0.12 11.64 -10.69
N GLY A 79 0.17 10.88 -11.74
CA GLY A 79 0.39 11.41 -13.08
C GLY A 79 1.53 12.44 -13.15
N ASN A 80 1.25 13.63 -13.66
CA ASN A 80 2.24 14.69 -13.87
C ASN A 80 2.71 15.39 -12.59
N GLU A 81 2.01 15.22 -11.50
CA GLU A 81 2.40 15.78 -10.19
C GLU A 81 3.59 15.02 -9.57
N LEU A 82 3.84 13.78 -10.02
CA LEU A 82 4.97 12.96 -9.59
C LEU A 82 6.26 13.51 -10.23
N ASN A 83 7.07 14.17 -9.44
CA ASN A 83 8.36 14.73 -9.85
C ASN A 83 9.54 14.06 -9.13
N ASN A 84 10.77 14.39 -9.54
CA ASN A 84 11.97 13.77 -9.01
C ASN A 84 12.19 14.06 -7.52
N GLU A 85 11.83 15.24 -7.02
CA GLU A 85 11.95 15.61 -5.61
C GLU A 85 11.09 14.69 -4.71
N ILE A 86 9.87 14.41 -5.15
CA ILE A 86 8.95 13.50 -4.47
C ILE A 86 9.54 12.08 -4.45
N TRP A 87 10.09 11.62 -5.57
CA TRP A 87 10.69 10.29 -5.66
C TRP A 87 11.97 10.16 -4.85
N ASP A 88 12.79 11.20 -4.80
CA ASP A 88 13.99 11.24 -3.95
C ASP A 88 13.64 11.12 -2.48
N SER A 89 12.63 11.88 -2.04
CA SER A 89 12.11 11.80 -0.69
C SER A 89 11.57 10.41 -0.38
N PHE A 90 10.75 9.86 -1.29
CA PHE A 90 10.16 8.54 -1.11
C PHE A 90 11.20 7.42 -1.08
N TYR A 91 12.24 7.49 -1.91
CA TYR A 91 13.34 6.52 -1.89
C TYR A 91 14.06 6.50 -0.54
N ASN A 92 14.32 7.66 0.05
CA ASN A 92 14.90 7.75 1.39
C ASN A 92 13.97 7.10 2.45
N PHE A 93 12.65 7.28 2.35
CA PHE A 93 11.70 6.63 3.25
C PHE A 93 11.67 5.12 3.07
N TYR A 94 11.78 4.65 1.84
CA TYR A 94 11.90 3.23 1.52
C TYR A 94 13.16 2.62 2.16
N LEU A 95 14.31 3.26 2.02
CA LEU A 95 15.57 2.81 2.65
C LEU A 95 15.42 2.74 4.17
N ASN A 96 14.94 3.80 4.82
CA ASN A 96 14.71 3.82 6.27
C ASN A 96 13.83 2.67 6.76
N THR A 97 12.83 2.28 5.97
CA THR A 97 11.93 1.17 6.33
C THR A 97 12.62 -0.19 6.20
N ILE A 98 13.48 -0.34 5.21
CA ILE A 98 14.25 -1.58 4.99
C ILE A 98 15.31 -1.75 6.07
N ASP A 99 16.06 -0.70 6.39
CA ASP A 99 17.11 -0.73 7.42
C ASP A 99 16.55 -1.15 8.78
N LYS A 100 15.37 -0.66 9.14
CA LYS A 100 14.67 -1.07 10.37
C LYS A 100 14.27 -2.55 10.39
N LYS A 101 14.23 -3.22 9.24
CA LYS A 101 13.79 -4.62 9.09
C LYS A 101 14.92 -5.62 8.82
N TRP A 102 16.18 -5.21 8.99
CA TRP A 102 17.36 -6.05 8.80
C TRP A 102 17.45 -6.67 7.37
N GLY A 103 16.94 -5.99 6.38
CA GLY A 103 16.96 -6.42 4.97
C GLY A 103 17.80 -5.52 4.09
N GLY A 104 18.32 -6.05 2.99
CA GLY A 104 18.91 -5.24 1.92
C GLY A 104 17.84 -4.63 1.03
N ALA A 105 18.02 -3.37 0.63
CA ALA A 105 17.16 -2.72 -0.34
C ALA A 105 17.29 -3.41 -1.71
N TYR A 106 16.22 -3.99 -2.22
CA TYR A 106 16.21 -4.66 -3.53
C TYR A 106 15.72 -3.77 -4.67
N LEU A 107 15.09 -2.63 -4.36
CA LEU A 107 14.74 -1.61 -5.35
C LEU A 107 15.77 -0.50 -5.33
N THR A 108 16.25 -0.12 -6.50
CA THR A 108 17.16 1.00 -6.67
C THR A 108 16.41 2.30 -6.88
N LYS A 109 17.04 3.45 -6.69
CA LYS A 109 16.47 4.76 -7.00
C LYS A 109 15.97 4.84 -8.45
N ASN A 110 16.71 4.23 -9.36
CA ASN A 110 16.39 4.20 -10.78
C ASN A 110 15.08 3.46 -11.09
N PHE A 111 14.72 2.45 -10.30
CA PHE A 111 13.42 1.79 -10.41
C PHE A 111 12.27 2.79 -10.28
N PHE A 112 12.32 3.69 -9.29
CA PHE A 112 11.25 4.67 -9.06
C PHE A 112 11.16 5.69 -10.19
N TYR A 113 12.28 6.12 -10.76
CA TYR A 113 12.28 6.99 -11.94
C TYR A 113 11.74 6.28 -13.18
N LEU A 114 12.05 5.00 -13.34
CA LEU A 114 11.57 4.21 -14.47
C LEU A 114 10.06 4.03 -14.43
N ILE A 115 9.48 3.67 -13.29
CA ILE A 115 8.02 3.54 -13.16
C ILE A 115 7.32 4.90 -13.34
N ASN A 116 7.94 5.99 -12.88
CA ASN A 116 7.42 7.33 -13.15
C ASN A 116 7.38 7.63 -14.65
N LYS A 117 8.45 7.30 -15.39
CA LYS A 117 8.52 7.52 -16.84
C LYS A 117 7.52 6.66 -17.62
N THR A 118 7.34 5.41 -17.23
CA THR A 118 6.62 4.41 -18.04
C THR A 118 5.16 4.23 -17.64
N MET A 119 4.80 4.50 -16.37
CA MET A 119 3.46 4.20 -15.86
C MET A 119 2.93 5.21 -14.83
N LYS A 120 3.33 6.47 -14.89
CA LYS A 120 2.94 7.51 -13.91
C LYS A 120 1.42 7.59 -13.64
N ASN A 121 0.59 7.38 -14.66
CA ASN A 121 -0.87 7.39 -14.54
C ASN A 121 -1.45 6.14 -13.84
N LYS A 122 -0.61 5.16 -13.53
CA LYS A 122 -0.95 3.95 -12.77
C LYS A 122 -0.35 3.97 -11.37
N ILE A 123 0.12 5.13 -10.92
CA ILE A 123 0.73 5.32 -9.61
C ILE A 123 -0.12 6.28 -8.80
N LEU A 124 -0.40 5.91 -7.56
CA LEU A 124 -0.88 6.78 -6.50
C LEU A 124 0.17 6.81 -5.39
N LEU A 125 0.81 7.94 -5.20
CA LEU A 125 1.69 8.17 -4.06
C LEU A 125 0.97 9.07 -3.05
N ILE A 126 0.67 8.53 -1.87
CA ILE A 126 0.06 9.28 -0.78
C ILE A 126 1.19 9.79 0.10
N ILE A 127 1.36 11.10 0.18
CA ILE A 127 2.44 11.75 0.94
C ILE A 127 1.91 12.54 2.12
N ALA A 128 2.70 12.60 3.19
CA ALA A 128 2.48 13.51 4.31
C ALA A 128 3.55 14.60 4.29
N LYS A 129 3.13 15.85 4.42
CA LYS A 129 4.00 17.01 4.59
C LYS A 129 3.85 17.59 5.99
N GLN A 130 4.97 17.97 6.58
CA GLN A 130 5.05 18.75 7.81
C GLN A 130 5.96 19.95 7.56
N ASN A 131 5.48 21.15 7.85
CA ASN A 131 6.22 22.41 7.57
C ASN A 131 6.75 22.46 6.11
N ASN A 132 5.90 22.13 5.15
CA ASN A 132 6.18 22.05 3.71
C ASN A 132 7.23 21.00 3.27
N LYS A 133 7.76 20.20 4.19
CA LYS A 133 8.68 19.10 3.86
C LYS A 133 7.93 17.77 3.79
N ILE A 134 8.22 16.94 2.80
CA ILE A 134 7.69 15.58 2.71
C ILE A 134 8.36 14.74 3.79
N VAL A 135 7.57 14.12 4.68
CA VAL A 135 8.07 13.37 5.83
C VAL A 135 7.69 11.89 5.80
N ALA A 136 6.70 11.52 5.01
CA ALA A 136 6.28 10.13 4.83
C ALA A 136 5.60 9.92 3.49
N GLY A 137 5.54 8.65 3.05
CA GLY A 137 4.85 8.30 1.82
C GLY A 137 4.41 6.83 1.78
N ALA A 138 3.31 6.58 1.04
CA ALA A 138 2.79 5.26 0.74
C ALA A 138 2.56 5.12 -0.76
N LEU A 139 3.28 4.19 -1.39
CA LEU A 139 3.19 3.89 -2.82
C LEU A 139 2.12 2.86 -3.07
N ASN A 140 1.22 3.17 -4.00
CA ASN A 140 0.19 2.28 -4.50
C ASN A 140 0.22 2.23 -6.02
N PHE A 141 -0.18 1.09 -6.60
CA PHE A 141 -0.41 0.95 -8.04
C PHE A 141 -1.89 0.85 -8.34
N ILE A 142 -2.33 1.58 -9.35
CA ILE A 142 -3.72 1.65 -9.78
C ILE A 142 -3.94 0.62 -10.90
N GLY A 143 -4.69 -0.44 -10.59
CA GLY A 143 -5.20 -1.40 -11.58
C GLY A 143 -6.57 -0.99 -12.12
N SER A 144 -7.21 -1.88 -12.88
CA SER A 144 -8.55 -1.62 -13.42
C SER A 144 -9.63 -1.53 -12.33
N ASN A 145 -9.60 -2.43 -11.36
CA ASN A 145 -10.58 -2.53 -10.28
C ASN A 145 -9.93 -2.64 -8.88
N THR A 146 -8.60 -2.55 -8.82
CA THR A 146 -7.87 -2.80 -7.58
C THR A 146 -6.77 -1.78 -7.40
N LEU A 147 -6.66 -1.23 -6.20
CA LEU A 147 -5.53 -0.43 -5.73
C LEU A 147 -4.58 -1.34 -4.94
N TYR A 148 -3.35 -1.42 -5.37
CA TYR A 148 -2.33 -2.30 -4.81
C TYR A 148 -1.37 -1.52 -3.92
N GLY A 149 -1.53 -1.59 -2.60
CA GLY A 149 -0.58 -1.01 -1.64
C GLY A 149 0.75 -1.75 -1.69
N ARG A 150 1.86 -1.00 -1.82
CA ARG A 150 3.17 -1.62 -2.07
C ARG A 150 4.23 -1.27 -1.04
N ASN A 151 4.74 -0.08 -1.06
CA ASN A 151 5.82 0.35 -0.18
C ASN A 151 5.37 1.54 0.66
N TRP A 152 5.86 1.58 1.88
CA TRP A 152 5.65 2.67 2.82
C TRP A 152 6.97 3.05 3.46
N GLY A 153 7.10 4.32 3.82
CA GLY A 153 8.20 4.75 4.67
C GLY A 153 7.99 6.15 5.25
N SER A 154 8.78 6.47 6.27
CA SER A 154 8.72 7.73 6.99
C SER A 154 10.07 8.07 7.62
N ILE A 155 10.36 9.37 7.75
CA ILE A 155 11.47 9.91 8.54
C ILE A 155 11.04 10.43 9.91
N VAL A 156 9.73 10.41 10.19
CA VAL A 156 9.15 10.84 11.46
C VAL A 156 8.45 9.66 12.14
N ASP A 157 8.38 9.69 13.46
CA ASP A 157 7.65 8.71 14.26
C ASP A 157 6.40 9.37 14.83
N ILE A 158 5.33 9.37 14.02
CA ILE A 158 4.02 9.92 14.40
C ILE A 158 3.04 8.76 14.54
N PRO A 159 2.41 8.58 15.71
CA PRO A 159 1.44 7.52 15.93
C PRO A 159 0.33 7.52 14.86
N PHE A 160 0.02 6.33 14.34
CA PHE A 160 -1.03 6.09 13.32
C PHE A 160 -0.77 6.64 11.91
N LEU A 161 0.34 7.33 11.65
CA LEU A 161 0.65 7.88 10.33
C LEU A 161 0.69 6.77 9.25
N HIS A 162 1.25 5.61 9.58
CA HIS A 162 1.20 4.43 8.72
C HIS A 162 -0.24 4.03 8.37
N PHE A 163 -1.17 4.03 9.33
CA PHE A 163 -2.55 3.65 9.08
C PHE A 163 -3.28 4.70 8.23
N GLU A 164 -3.02 5.97 8.48
CA GLU A 164 -3.59 7.05 7.69
C GLU A 164 -3.19 6.91 6.22
N LEU A 165 -1.89 6.82 5.92
CA LEU A 165 -1.42 6.81 4.53
C LEU A 165 -1.67 5.47 3.82
N CYS A 166 -1.45 4.33 4.49
CA CYS A 166 -1.53 3.03 3.85
C CYS A 166 -2.94 2.46 3.78
N TYR A 167 -3.86 2.90 4.66
CA TYR A 167 -5.21 2.31 4.72
C TYR A 167 -6.30 3.36 4.52
N TYR A 168 -6.37 4.41 5.32
CA TYR A 168 -7.51 5.31 5.28
C TYR A 168 -7.55 6.14 4.00
N GLN A 169 -6.43 6.72 3.62
CA GLN A 169 -6.32 7.48 2.38
C GLN A 169 -6.46 6.60 1.13
N ALA A 170 -5.98 5.34 1.19
CA ALA A 170 -6.16 4.38 0.10
C ALA A 170 -7.64 3.98 -0.06
N ILE A 171 -8.36 3.77 1.06
CA ILE A 171 -9.80 3.48 1.05
C ILE A 171 -10.59 4.68 0.52
N GLU A 172 -10.30 5.90 1.00
CA GLU A 172 -10.93 7.12 0.48
C GLU A 172 -10.73 7.25 -1.03
N TYR A 173 -9.48 7.12 -1.49
CA TYR A 173 -9.19 7.17 -2.92
C TYR A 173 -9.96 6.11 -3.71
N ALA A 174 -10.08 4.90 -3.17
CA ALA A 174 -10.82 3.82 -3.83
C ALA A 174 -12.32 4.12 -3.90
N ILE A 175 -12.91 4.73 -2.87
CA ILE A 175 -14.31 5.17 -2.87
C ILE A 175 -14.52 6.27 -3.93
N ASP A 176 -13.70 7.33 -3.86
CA ASP A 176 -13.79 8.49 -4.75
C ASP A 176 -13.63 8.14 -6.24
N ASN A 177 -12.89 7.06 -6.55
CA ASN A 177 -12.62 6.62 -7.91
C ASN A 177 -13.34 5.31 -8.30
N ASN A 178 -14.32 4.86 -7.52
CA ASN A 178 -15.10 3.63 -7.77
C ASN A 178 -14.24 2.36 -7.93
N ILE A 179 -13.07 2.33 -7.29
CA ILE A 179 -12.20 1.14 -7.26
C ILE A 179 -12.81 0.12 -6.30
N LYS A 180 -12.91 -1.14 -6.75
CA LYS A 180 -13.65 -2.19 -6.03
C LYS A 180 -12.85 -2.82 -4.89
N THR A 181 -11.52 -2.81 -4.97
CA THR A 181 -10.67 -3.52 -3.99
C THR A 181 -9.43 -2.69 -3.64
N VAL A 182 -9.03 -2.72 -2.37
CA VAL A 182 -7.70 -2.24 -1.93
C VAL A 182 -6.95 -3.42 -1.33
N GLU A 183 -5.81 -3.77 -1.92
CA GLU A 183 -4.90 -4.78 -1.40
C GLU A 183 -3.86 -4.13 -0.47
N ALA A 184 -3.74 -4.66 0.74
CA ALA A 184 -2.80 -4.13 1.75
C ALA A 184 -1.68 -5.12 2.12
N GLY A 185 -1.51 -6.19 1.33
CA GLY A 185 -0.48 -7.22 1.55
C GLY A 185 -0.82 -8.22 2.66
N ALA A 186 0.13 -9.13 2.93
CA ALA A 186 -0.10 -10.36 3.70
C ALA A 186 0.06 -10.20 5.22
N GLN A 187 0.75 -9.17 5.71
CA GLN A 187 1.09 -9.06 7.14
C GLN A 187 0.19 -8.07 7.88
N GLY A 188 -0.07 -8.34 9.15
CA GLY A 188 -0.68 -7.40 10.09
C GLY A 188 -2.18 -7.58 10.31
N HIS A 189 -2.55 -8.36 11.33
CA HIS A 189 -3.94 -8.56 11.75
C HIS A 189 -4.66 -7.25 12.15
N HIS A 190 -3.91 -6.19 12.44
CA HIS A 190 -4.46 -4.85 12.71
C HIS A 190 -5.31 -4.30 11.55
N LYS A 191 -5.15 -4.82 10.32
CA LYS A 191 -5.96 -4.48 9.15
C LYS A 191 -7.43 -4.87 9.32
N ILE A 192 -7.70 -5.98 10.00
CA ILE A 192 -9.08 -6.45 10.30
C ILE A 192 -9.84 -5.40 11.12
N GLN A 193 -9.15 -4.71 12.03
CA GLN A 193 -9.76 -3.63 12.80
C GLN A 193 -10.16 -2.43 11.92
N ARG A 194 -9.55 -2.31 10.74
CA ARG A 194 -9.75 -1.21 9.77
C ARG A 194 -10.60 -1.62 8.57
N GLY A 195 -11.35 -2.74 8.70
CA GLY A 195 -12.34 -3.17 7.71
C GLY A 195 -11.81 -4.02 6.57
N TYR A 196 -10.54 -4.42 6.62
CA TYR A 196 -10.00 -5.44 5.72
C TYR A 196 -10.44 -6.84 6.14
N ILE A 197 -10.51 -7.75 5.19
CA ILE A 197 -10.87 -9.18 5.37
C ILE A 197 -9.82 -10.05 4.74
#